data_533a85e372fd6bf7bfcad98bc49ec7a8
#
_entry.id   533a85e372fd6bf7bfcad98bc49ec7a8
#
_cell.length_a   1.000
_cell.length_b   1.000
_cell.length_c   1.000
_cell.angle_alpha   90.00
_cell.angle_beta   90.00
_cell.angle_gamma   90.00
#
_symmetry.space_group_name_H-M   'P 1'
#
loop_
_entity.id
_entity.type
_entity.pdbx_description
1 polymer ?
#
loop_
_entity_poly.entity_id
_entity_poly.type
_entity_poly.pdbx_seq_one_letter_code
_entity_poly.pdbx_strand_id
1 'polypeptide(L)'
;AALCRSNSRIDPALYRKYDVKRGLRDINGQGVLAGLTNISDIISRKETGGEIVPCEGELYYRGIRIQDLVQGFIRDGRKGYEEVAYLLLFGELPDAKSLGDFKALLAQGRTLPTNFTRDVIMKAPTHDMMNSLSRSVLTLASYDSNADDISLPNVLRQCLMLISVFPMLAVYSYHAYNHYECGGSMYIHYPSDSLSTASNFLRMLRPDMQYTPLEACVLELAAVLFL
;
A
#
# COMPACT_ATOMS: atom_id res chain seq x y z
N ALA A 1 7.15 16.06 2.29
CA ALA A 1 7.17 16.55 0.89
C ALA A 1 8.59 16.84 0.39
N ALA A 2 9.48 17.53 1.18
CA ALA A 2 10.85 17.83 0.75
C ALA A 2 11.67 16.56 0.50
N LEU A 3 11.67 15.62 1.44
CA LEU A 3 12.36 14.33 1.36
C LEU A 3 11.84 13.47 0.20
N CYS A 4 10.54 13.41 0.03
CA CYS A 4 9.90 12.73 -1.10
C CYS A 4 10.36 13.33 -2.44
N ARG A 5 10.40 14.67 -2.56
CA ARG A 5 10.84 15.36 -3.78
C ARG A 5 12.30 15.09 -4.13
N SER A 6 13.20 15.07 -3.13
CA SER A 6 14.63 14.81 -3.37
C SER A 6 14.87 13.36 -3.83
N ASN A 7 14.24 12.39 -3.16
CA ASN A 7 14.51 10.97 -3.35
C ASN A 7 13.69 10.31 -4.48
N SER A 8 12.69 11.01 -5.05
CA SER A 8 11.92 10.54 -6.21
C SER A 8 12.35 11.15 -7.54
N ARG A 9 13.40 11.99 -7.54
CA ARG A 9 13.86 12.62 -8.76
C ARG A 9 14.68 11.64 -9.60
N ILE A 10 14.27 11.49 -10.87
CA ILE A 10 15.01 10.72 -11.88
C ILE A 10 15.64 11.72 -12.86
N ASP A 11 16.93 11.53 -13.16
CA ASP A 11 17.63 12.37 -14.12
C ASP A 11 17.01 12.21 -15.52
N PRO A 12 16.53 13.29 -16.16
CA PRO A 12 15.96 13.22 -17.52
C PRO A 12 16.90 12.63 -18.58
N ALA A 13 18.21 12.72 -18.38
CA ALA A 13 19.17 12.13 -19.31
C ALA A 13 19.07 10.60 -19.39
N LEU A 14 18.62 9.94 -18.33
CA LEU A 14 18.42 8.50 -18.28
C LEU A 14 17.34 8.01 -19.26
N TYR A 15 16.30 8.80 -19.51
CA TYR A 15 15.26 8.46 -20.49
C TYR A 15 15.81 8.32 -21.90
N ARG A 16 16.79 9.15 -22.27
CA ARG A 16 17.50 9.04 -23.56
C ARG A 16 18.51 7.90 -23.54
N LYS A 17 19.25 7.74 -22.43
CA LYS A 17 20.26 6.69 -22.29
C LYS A 17 19.68 5.30 -22.46
N TYR A 18 18.49 5.05 -21.90
CA TYR A 18 17.80 3.76 -21.92
C TYR A 18 16.73 3.67 -23.01
N ASP A 19 16.65 4.64 -23.93
CA ASP A 19 15.70 4.66 -25.04
C ASP A 19 14.25 4.39 -24.61
N VAL A 20 13.79 5.09 -23.59
CA VAL A 20 12.44 4.94 -23.05
C VAL A 20 11.40 5.34 -24.10
N LYS A 21 10.49 4.43 -24.43
CA LYS A 21 9.48 4.60 -25.47
C LYS A 21 8.15 5.07 -24.89
N ARG A 22 7.29 5.61 -25.76
CA ARG A 22 5.87 5.80 -25.45
C ARG A 22 5.09 4.57 -25.89
N GLY A 23 4.20 4.08 -25.03
CA GLY A 23 3.44 2.85 -25.27
C GLY A 23 4.05 1.64 -24.56
N LEU A 24 3.40 0.49 -24.71
CA LEU A 24 3.74 -0.73 -23.98
C LEU A 24 4.37 -1.82 -24.85
N ARG A 25 4.25 -1.70 -26.16
CA ARG A 25 4.76 -2.70 -27.11
C ARG A 25 5.34 -2.04 -28.35
N ASP A 26 6.36 -2.68 -28.89
CA ASP A 26 6.96 -2.33 -30.17
C ASP A 26 6.14 -2.94 -31.33
N ILE A 27 6.47 -2.57 -32.57
CA ILE A 27 5.79 -3.02 -33.77
C ILE A 27 5.82 -4.56 -33.95
N ASN A 28 6.83 -5.21 -33.40
CA ASN A 28 6.97 -6.68 -33.40
C ASN A 28 6.20 -7.35 -32.23
N GLY A 29 5.44 -6.60 -31.42
CA GLY A 29 4.68 -7.10 -30.27
C GLY A 29 5.49 -7.33 -28.99
N GLN A 30 6.80 -7.07 -29.02
CA GLN A 30 7.64 -7.15 -27.81
C GLN A 30 7.36 -5.99 -26.86
N GLY A 31 7.50 -6.26 -25.55
CA GLY A 31 7.44 -5.22 -24.53
C GLY A 31 8.57 -4.20 -24.70
N VAL A 32 8.27 -2.92 -24.48
CA VAL A 32 9.25 -1.84 -24.52
C VAL A 32 9.42 -1.21 -23.14
N LEU A 33 10.57 -0.58 -22.91
CA LEU A 33 10.80 0.20 -21.70
C LEU A 33 9.96 1.49 -21.77
N ALA A 34 8.83 1.51 -21.02
CA ALA A 34 7.87 2.62 -21.06
C ALA A 34 8.14 3.69 -19.99
N GLY A 35 8.97 3.41 -18.99
CA GLY A 35 9.28 4.35 -17.91
C GLY A 35 10.43 3.90 -17.04
N LEU A 36 10.88 4.78 -16.17
CA LEU A 36 11.90 4.50 -15.16
C LEU A 36 11.32 4.71 -13.77
N THR A 37 11.73 3.88 -12.83
CA THR A 37 11.41 4.00 -11.41
C THR A 37 12.66 3.79 -10.56
N ASN A 38 12.72 4.43 -9.42
CA ASN A 38 13.72 4.17 -8.38
C ASN A 38 13.06 3.66 -7.08
N ILE A 39 11.80 3.24 -7.17
CA ILE A 39 11.01 2.81 -6.01
C ILE A 39 11.19 1.32 -5.77
N SER A 40 11.05 0.51 -6.81
CA SER A 40 11.19 -0.94 -6.72
C SER A 40 11.86 -1.51 -7.96
N ASP A 41 12.50 -2.66 -7.77
CA ASP A 41 13.11 -3.43 -8.85
C ASP A 41 12.80 -4.91 -8.65
N ILE A 42 12.40 -5.58 -9.76
CA ILE A 42 12.11 -7.01 -9.78
C ILE A 42 13.00 -7.66 -10.81
N ILE A 43 13.93 -8.47 -10.37
CA ILE A 43 14.85 -9.21 -11.22
C ILE A 43 14.34 -10.64 -11.36
N SER A 44 13.90 -11.01 -12.57
CA SER A 44 13.44 -12.38 -12.90
C SER A 44 14.29 -13.05 -13.99
N ARG A 45 15.23 -12.31 -14.57
CA ARG A 45 16.11 -12.75 -15.66
C ARG A 45 17.49 -12.13 -15.49
N LYS A 46 18.53 -12.87 -15.83
CA LYS A 46 19.92 -12.39 -15.82
C LYS A 46 20.60 -12.73 -17.14
N GLU A 47 21.52 -11.89 -17.57
CA GLU A 47 22.36 -12.17 -18.73
C GLU A 47 23.50 -13.10 -18.30
N THR A 48 23.62 -14.25 -18.98
CA THR A 48 24.69 -15.24 -18.75
C THR A 48 25.22 -15.68 -20.11
N GLY A 49 26.48 -15.35 -20.36
CA GLY A 49 27.13 -15.71 -21.64
C GLY A 49 26.55 -15.05 -22.87
N GLY A 50 25.91 -13.89 -22.76
CA GLY A 50 25.25 -13.17 -23.86
C GLY A 50 23.81 -13.60 -24.12
N GLU A 51 23.26 -14.53 -23.34
CA GLU A 51 21.89 -14.97 -23.40
C GLU A 51 21.11 -14.55 -22.14
N ILE A 52 19.85 -14.17 -22.30
CA ILE A 52 18.95 -13.82 -21.19
C ILE A 52 18.30 -15.10 -20.68
N VAL A 53 18.68 -15.53 -19.46
CA VAL A 53 18.16 -16.74 -18.84
C VAL A 53 17.27 -16.36 -17.62
N PRO A 54 16.21 -17.12 -17.33
CA PRO A 54 15.43 -16.98 -16.11
C PRO A 54 16.30 -17.20 -14.87
N CYS A 55 16.04 -16.44 -13.82
CA CYS A 55 16.65 -16.65 -12.49
C CYS A 55 15.57 -16.66 -11.40
N GLU A 56 15.94 -16.99 -10.17
CA GLU A 56 15.06 -16.80 -9.03
C GLU A 56 14.69 -15.32 -8.91
N GLY A 57 13.42 -15.04 -8.60
CA GLY A 57 12.91 -13.68 -8.45
C GLY A 57 13.59 -12.97 -7.30
N GLU A 58 14.09 -11.77 -7.55
CA GLU A 58 14.62 -10.88 -6.52
C GLU A 58 13.80 -9.61 -6.52
N LEU A 59 13.31 -9.20 -5.35
CA LEU A 59 12.56 -7.96 -5.14
C LEU A 59 13.38 -7.00 -4.30
N TYR A 60 13.51 -5.77 -4.78
CA TYR A 60 14.17 -4.67 -4.08
C TYR A 60 13.21 -3.50 -3.89
N TYR A 61 13.19 -2.95 -2.70
CA TYR A 61 12.53 -1.69 -2.38
C TYR A 61 13.55 -0.61 -2.09
N ARG A 62 13.60 0.44 -2.89
CA ARG A 62 14.60 1.53 -2.79
C ARG A 62 16.04 1.00 -2.69
N GLY A 63 16.34 -0.07 -3.43
CA GLY A 63 17.66 -0.70 -3.47
C GLY A 63 17.97 -1.68 -2.32
N ILE A 64 17.04 -1.90 -1.39
CA ILE A 64 17.18 -2.86 -0.30
C ILE A 64 16.43 -4.13 -0.66
N ARG A 65 17.07 -5.31 -0.52
CA ARG A 65 16.41 -6.60 -0.78
C ARG A 65 15.28 -6.83 0.21
N ILE A 66 14.15 -7.34 -0.29
CA ILE A 66 13.00 -7.63 0.57
C ILE A 66 13.33 -8.63 1.68
N GLN A 67 14.20 -9.60 1.42
CA GLN A 67 14.64 -10.58 2.42
C GLN A 67 15.36 -9.90 3.59
N ASP A 68 16.21 -8.90 3.32
CA ASP A 68 16.95 -8.19 4.37
C ASP A 68 16.01 -7.34 5.24
N LEU A 69 15.01 -6.70 4.62
CA LEU A 69 13.95 -5.97 5.33
C LEU A 69 13.17 -6.92 6.26
N VAL A 70 12.69 -8.04 5.72
CA VAL A 70 11.91 -9.04 6.47
C VAL A 70 12.71 -9.66 7.61
N GLN A 71 13.97 -10.05 7.37
CA GLN A 71 14.84 -10.58 8.41
C GLN A 71 15.11 -9.56 9.51
N GLY A 72 15.27 -8.28 9.15
CA GLY A 72 15.41 -7.19 10.12
C GLY A 72 14.20 -7.06 11.04
N PHE A 73 12.99 -7.12 10.48
CA PHE A 73 11.76 -7.04 11.29
C PHE A 73 11.60 -8.23 12.23
N ILE A 74 11.84 -9.45 11.72
CA ILE A 74 11.70 -10.68 12.50
C ILE A 74 12.72 -10.70 13.65
N ARG A 75 14.00 -10.42 13.34
CA ARG A 75 15.07 -10.42 14.34
C ARG A 75 14.80 -9.44 15.49
N ASP A 76 14.31 -8.25 15.14
CA ASP A 76 14.12 -7.17 16.11
C ASP A 76 12.69 -7.17 16.71
N GLY A 77 11.81 -8.10 16.32
CA GLY A 77 10.43 -8.18 16.78
C GLY A 77 9.59 -6.95 16.40
N ARG A 78 9.95 -6.26 15.30
CA ARG A 78 9.31 -5.02 14.85
C ARG A 78 8.15 -5.28 13.89
N LYS A 79 7.24 -4.30 13.78
CA LYS A 79 6.17 -4.26 12.78
C LYS A 79 6.70 -3.59 11.52
N GLY A 80 6.68 -4.29 10.38
CA GLY A 80 7.37 -3.91 9.15
C GLY A 80 6.57 -3.05 8.19
N TYR A 81 5.23 -3.13 8.20
CA TYR A 81 4.40 -2.49 7.17
C TYR A 81 4.60 -0.98 7.11
N GLU A 82 4.47 -0.28 8.22
CA GLU A 82 4.62 1.19 8.26
C GLU A 82 6.06 1.63 7.95
N GLU A 83 7.06 0.83 8.33
CA GLU A 83 8.46 1.11 8.03
C GLU A 83 8.74 1.02 6.52
N VAL A 84 8.20 0.00 5.85
CA VAL A 84 8.34 -0.16 4.39
C VAL A 84 7.50 0.86 3.63
N ALA A 85 6.28 1.15 4.09
CA ALA A 85 5.48 2.22 3.50
C ALA A 85 6.22 3.58 3.57
N TYR A 86 6.88 3.87 4.70
CA TYR A 86 7.74 5.04 4.82
C TYR A 86 8.91 5.01 3.81
N LEU A 87 9.62 3.89 3.75
CA LEU A 87 10.74 3.70 2.81
C LEU A 87 10.31 3.97 1.35
N LEU A 88 9.19 3.41 0.92
CA LEU A 88 8.70 3.58 -0.45
C LEU A 88 8.31 5.04 -0.75
N LEU A 89 7.64 5.71 0.19
CA LEU A 89 7.20 7.10 0.03
C LEU A 89 8.35 8.10 0.09
N PHE A 90 9.30 7.91 1.01
CA PHE A 90 10.32 8.90 1.33
C PHE A 90 11.73 8.53 0.83
N GLY A 91 11.96 7.27 0.44
CA GLY A 91 13.20 6.83 -0.21
C GLY A 91 14.32 6.46 0.74
N GLU A 92 14.08 6.45 2.05
CA GLU A 92 15.02 6.04 3.09
C GLU A 92 14.31 5.37 4.26
N LEU A 93 15.01 4.53 5.01
CA LEU A 93 14.47 3.94 6.23
C LEU A 93 14.33 5.01 7.32
N PRO A 94 13.20 5.00 8.07
CA PRO A 94 12.99 5.96 9.13
C PRO A 94 13.86 5.65 10.36
N ASP A 95 14.30 6.68 11.05
CA ASP A 95 14.73 6.54 12.43
C ASP A 95 13.53 6.31 13.37
N ALA A 96 13.81 6.00 14.65
CA ALA A 96 12.74 5.68 15.62
C ALA A 96 11.73 6.83 15.80
N LYS A 97 12.20 8.09 15.74
CA LYS A 97 11.35 9.27 15.88
C LYS A 97 10.47 9.44 14.64
N SER A 98 11.07 9.43 13.45
CA SER A 98 10.35 9.58 12.17
C SER A 98 9.32 8.47 11.97
N LEU A 99 9.64 7.23 12.37
CA LEU A 99 8.68 6.13 12.35
C LEU A 99 7.53 6.34 13.32
N GLY A 100 7.82 6.86 14.52
CA GLY A 100 6.80 7.20 15.52
C GLY A 100 5.85 8.28 15.01
N ASP A 101 6.39 9.37 14.47
CA ASP A 101 5.62 10.47 13.90
C ASP A 101 4.78 10.01 12.70
N PHE A 102 5.32 9.14 11.85
CA PHE A 102 4.60 8.56 10.70
C PHE A 102 3.44 7.66 11.14
N LYS A 103 3.65 6.78 12.13
CA LYS A 103 2.58 5.95 12.71
C LYS A 103 1.47 6.78 13.33
N ALA A 104 1.82 7.85 14.05
CA ALA A 104 0.85 8.76 14.63
C ALA A 104 0.02 9.48 13.54
N LEU A 105 0.67 9.89 12.44
CA LEU A 105 0.00 10.50 11.31
C LEU A 105 -0.98 9.54 10.63
N LEU A 106 -0.59 8.29 10.40
CA LEU A 106 -1.49 7.27 9.84
C LEU A 106 -2.66 6.97 10.80
N ALA A 107 -2.41 6.90 12.11
CA ALA A 107 -3.46 6.68 13.11
C ALA A 107 -4.52 7.80 13.07
N GLN A 108 -4.11 9.06 13.03
CA GLN A 108 -5.01 10.21 12.88
C GLN A 108 -5.85 10.15 11.60
N GLY A 109 -5.31 9.56 10.52
CA GLY A 109 -6.01 9.39 9.25
C GLY A 109 -7.03 8.24 9.21
N ARG A 110 -7.11 7.39 10.24
CA ARG A 110 -8.03 6.22 10.30
C ARG A 110 -9.48 6.63 10.59
N THR A 111 -10.00 7.53 9.78
CA THR A 111 -11.38 8.02 9.91
C THR A 111 -12.06 8.08 8.55
N LEU A 112 -13.34 7.73 8.51
CA LEU A 112 -14.18 7.86 7.31
C LEU A 112 -15.14 9.04 7.51
N PRO A 113 -15.59 9.67 6.41
CA PRO A 113 -16.63 10.70 6.49
C PRO A 113 -17.88 10.22 7.23
N THR A 114 -18.61 11.12 7.85
CA THR A 114 -19.85 10.81 8.58
C THR A 114 -20.80 9.99 7.72
N ASN A 115 -21.29 8.89 8.27
CA ASN A 115 -22.20 7.94 7.61
C ASN A 115 -21.65 7.21 6.37
N PHE A 116 -20.38 7.38 6.01
CA PHE A 116 -19.79 6.77 4.82
C PHE A 116 -19.99 5.24 4.77
N THR A 117 -19.75 4.55 5.87
CA THR A 117 -19.93 3.09 5.96
C THR A 117 -21.37 2.71 5.62
N ARG A 118 -22.36 3.41 6.21
CA ARG A 118 -23.78 3.13 5.99
C ARG A 118 -24.22 3.48 4.56
N ASP A 119 -23.86 4.66 4.09
CA ASP A 119 -24.44 5.25 2.88
C ASP A 119 -23.70 4.88 1.59
N VAL A 120 -22.44 4.44 1.70
CA VAL A 120 -21.61 4.04 0.55
C VAL A 120 -21.35 2.53 0.57
N ILE A 121 -20.74 2.02 1.66
CA ILE A 121 -20.28 0.61 1.69
C ILE A 121 -21.48 -0.33 1.82
N MET A 122 -22.37 -0.11 2.78
CA MET A 122 -23.49 -0.99 3.05
C MET A 122 -24.63 -0.87 2.04
N LYS A 123 -24.70 0.21 1.24
CA LYS A 123 -25.78 0.43 0.25
C LYS A 123 -25.73 -0.52 -0.94
N ALA A 124 -24.53 -0.97 -1.34
CA ALA A 124 -24.34 -1.82 -2.50
C ALA A 124 -23.25 -2.84 -2.21
N PRO A 125 -23.52 -3.82 -1.31
CA PRO A 125 -22.61 -4.92 -1.07
C PRO A 125 -22.44 -5.75 -2.35
N THR A 126 -21.28 -6.37 -2.51
CA THR A 126 -20.96 -7.23 -3.65
C THR A 126 -19.87 -8.22 -3.27
N HIS A 127 -19.88 -9.40 -3.90
CA HIS A 127 -18.80 -10.38 -3.77
C HIS A 127 -17.47 -9.85 -4.38
N ASP A 128 -17.54 -8.89 -5.28
CA ASP A 128 -16.39 -8.25 -5.88
C ASP A 128 -15.84 -7.15 -4.94
N MET A 129 -14.90 -7.54 -4.07
CA MET A 129 -14.28 -6.65 -3.11
C MET A 129 -13.49 -5.53 -3.79
N MET A 130 -12.89 -5.79 -4.96
CA MET A 130 -12.17 -4.76 -5.72
C MET A 130 -13.11 -3.68 -6.25
N ASN A 131 -14.29 -4.06 -6.69
CA ASN A 131 -15.34 -3.11 -7.07
C ASN A 131 -15.77 -2.26 -5.86
N SER A 132 -16.00 -2.87 -4.70
CA SER A 132 -16.34 -2.14 -3.48
C SER A 132 -15.27 -1.14 -3.06
N LEU A 133 -14.00 -1.54 -3.11
CA LEU A 133 -12.87 -0.66 -2.83
C LEU A 133 -12.79 0.49 -3.83
N SER A 134 -12.90 0.20 -5.13
CA SER A 134 -12.83 1.21 -6.19
C SER A 134 -13.93 2.26 -6.05
N ARG A 135 -15.18 1.83 -5.82
CA ARG A 135 -16.31 2.74 -5.57
C ARG A 135 -16.07 3.60 -4.32
N SER A 136 -15.59 2.99 -3.26
CA SER A 136 -15.32 3.71 -2.02
C SER A 136 -14.23 4.78 -2.22
N VAL A 137 -13.15 4.47 -2.92
CA VAL A 137 -12.07 5.43 -3.22
C VAL A 137 -12.59 6.57 -4.11
N LEU A 138 -13.34 6.25 -5.18
CA LEU A 138 -13.94 7.26 -6.04
C LEU A 138 -14.92 8.18 -5.29
N THR A 139 -15.71 7.60 -4.38
CA THR A 139 -16.63 8.40 -3.56
C THR A 139 -15.89 9.25 -2.53
N LEU A 140 -14.78 8.77 -1.94
CA LEU A 140 -13.95 9.57 -1.03
C LEU A 140 -13.41 10.84 -1.68
N ALA A 141 -13.11 10.81 -2.98
CA ALA A 141 -12.67 11.99 -3.71
C ALA A 141 -13.70 13.15 -3.64
N SER A 142 -14.99 12.83 -3.57
CA SER A 142 -16.05 13.84 -3.43
C SER A 142 -16.08 14.56 -2.06
N TYR A 143 -15.41 14.00 -1.07
CA TYR A 143 -15.26 14.60 0.26
C TYR A 143 -13.96 15.39 0.42
N ASP A 144 -13.08 15.35 -0.58
CA ASP A 144 -11.80 16.07 -0.58
C ASP A 144 -11.95 17.39 -1.37
N SER A 145 -11.96 18.52 -0.66
CA SER A 145 -12.04 19.85 -1.29
C SER A 145 -10.87 20.19 -2.20
N ASN A 146 -9.75 19.46 -2.08
CA ASN A 146 -8.53 19.64 -2.87
C ASN A 146 -8.25 18.42 -3.77
N ALA A 147 -9.30 17.70 -4.21
CA ALA A 147 -9.14 16.47 -5.01
C ALA A 147 -8.33 16.70 -6.29
N ASP A 148 -8.51 17.84 -6.95
CA ASP A 148 -7.89 18.19 -8.22
C ASP A 148 -6.50 18.84 -8.09
N ASP A 149 -6.03 19.12 -6.87
CA ASP A 149 -4.69 19.66 -6.65
C ASP A 149 -3.63 18.57 -6.78
N ILE A 150 -2.89 18.59 -7.90
CA ILE A 150 -1.82 17.65 -8.22
C ILE A 150 -0.45 18.06 -7.64
N SER A 151 -0.40 19.06 -6.75
CA SER A 151 0.85 19.41 -6.07
C SER A 151 1.38 18.24 -5.24
N LEU A 152 2.70 18.07 -5.18
CA LEU A 152 3.31 16.98 -4.42
C LEU A 152 2.88 16.93 -2.94
N PRO A 153 2.75 18.06 -2.21
CA PRO A 153 2.25 18.03 -0.84
C PRO A 153 0.82 17.47 -0.73
N ASN A 154 -0.07 17.85 -1.66
CA ASN A 154 -1.45 17.38 -1.64
C ASN A 154 -1.57 15.91 -2.06
N VAL A 155 -0.85 15.49 -3.09
CA VAL A 155 -0.81 14.07 -3.51
C VAL A 155 -0.28 13.19 -2.37
N LEU A 156 0.78 13.63 -1.67
CA LEU A 156 1.28 12.90 -0.50
C LEU A 156 0.23 12.82 0.62
N ARG A 157 -0.49 13.91 0.89
CA ARG A 157 -1.61 13.92 1.86
C ARG A 157 -2.68 12.90 1.47
N GLN A 158 -3.08 12.86 0.21
CA GLN A 158 -4.07 11.92 -0.31
C GLN A 158 -3.57 10.46 -0.20
N CYS A 159 -2.31 10.19 -0.54
CA CYS A 159 -1.71 8.86 -0.36
C CYS A 159 -1.74 8.40 1.09
N LEU A 160 -1.36 9.27 2.03
CA LEU A 160 -1.36 8.95 3.46
C LEU A 160 -2.79 8.69 3.98
N MET A 161 -3.76 9.49 3.53
CA MET A 161 -5.17 9.27 3.84
C MET A 161 -5.64 7.91 3.33
N LEU A 162 -5.35 7.56 2.07
CA LEU A 162 -5.75 6.27 1.49
C LEU A 162 -5.08 5.09 2.22
N ILE A 163 -3.78 5.15 2.52
CA ILE A 163 -3.08 4.11 3.31
C ILE A 163 -3.76 3.91 4.66
N SER A 164 -4.21 5.00 5.29
CA SER A 164 -4.85 4.96 6.61
C SER A 164 -6.25 4.33 6.56
N VAL A 165 -7.07 4.63 5.54
CA VAL A 165 -8.48 4.19 5.49
C VAL A 165 -8.69 2.87 4.76
N PHE A 166 -7.77 2.44 3.91
CA PHE A 166 -7.93 1.24 3.08
C PHE A 166 -8.25 -0.03 3.86
N PRO A 167 -7.62 -0.30 5.03
CA PRO A 167 -7.99 -1.43 5.88
C PRO A 167 -9.45 -1.39 6.33
N MET A 168 -9.97 -0.20 6.66
CA MET A 168 -11.37 -0.02 7.05
C MET A 168 -12.30 -0.29 5.87
N LEU A 169 -11.98 0.26 4.68
CA LEU A 169 -12.78 0.05 3.47
C LEU A 169 -12.86 -1.44 3.11
N ALA A 170 -11.74 -2.16 3.18
CA ALA A 170 -11.68 -3.59 2.87
C ALA A 170 -12.52 -4.41 3.86
N VAL A 171 -12.31 -4.22 5.16
CA VAL A 171 -12.99 -5.00 6.20
C VAL A 171 -14.48 -4.69 6.23
N TYR A 172 -14.88 -3.43 6.15
CA TYR A 172 -16.30 -3.09 6.17
C TYR A 172 -17.03 -3.54 4.90
N SER A 173 -16.37 -3.53 3.74
CA SER A 173 -16.92 -4.10 2.50
C SER A 173 -17.14 -5.61 2.63
N TYR A 174 -16.17 -6.33 3.21
CA TYR A 174 -16.30 -7.75 3.49
C TYR A 174 -17.47 -8.05 4.45
N HIS A 175 -17.57 -7.31 5.56
CA HIS A 175 -18.66 -7.49 6.52
C HIS A 175 -20.03 -7.15 5.93
N ALA A 176 -20.11 -6.11 5.08
CA ALA A 176 -21.35 -5.79 4.38
C ALA A 176 -21.77 -6.92 3.42
N TYR A 177 -20.83 -7.45 2.62
CA TYR A 177 -21.10 -8.60 1.77
C TYR A 177 -21.54 -9.83 2.58
N ASN A 178 -20.80 -10.18 3.63
CA ASN A 178 -21.13 -11.32 4.48
C ASN A 178 -22.52 -11.18 5.13
N HIS A 179 -22.89 -9.98 5.53
CA HIS A 179 -24.19 -9.70 6.14
C HIS A 179 -25.35 -9.84 5.14
N TYR A 180 -25.26 -9.14 4.01
CA TYR A 180 -26.37 -9.06 3.05
C TYR A 180 -26.49 -10.27 2.13
N GLU A 181 -25.37 -10.89 1.76
CA GLU A 181 -25.36 -11.98 0.77
C GLU A 181 -25.15 -13.36 1.41
N CYS A 182 -24.49 -13.45 2.57
CA CYS A 182 -24.19 -14.73 3.20
C CYS A 182 -24.95 -14.96 4.52
N GLY A 183 -25.81 -14.02 4.94
CA GLY A 183 -26.62 -14.15 6.17
C GLY A 183 -25.81 -14.03 7.48
N GLY A 184 -24.58 -13.54 7.41
CA GLY A 184 -23.74 -13.28 8.59
C GLY A 184 -24.14 -12.01 9.34
N SER A 185 -23.47 -11.76 10.47
CA SER A 185 -23.65 -10.52 11.22
C SER A 185 -22.81 -9.38 10.65
N MET A 186 -23.33 -8.16 10.69
CA MET A 186 -22.53 -6.97 10.38
C MET A 186 -21.73 -6.54 11.60
N TYR A 187 -20.41 -6.50 11.47
CA TYR A 187 -19.50 -6.00 12.49
C TYR A 187 -18.86 -4.69 12.02
N ILE A 188 -18.90 -3.67 12.88
CA ILE A 188 -18.25 -2.37 12.65
C ILE A 188 -17.36 -2.09 13.86
N HIS A 189 -16.17 -2.67 13.83
CA HIS A 189 -15.14 -2.43 14.84
C HIS A 189 -14.25 -1.27 14.42
N TYR A 190 -14.05 -0.30 15.31
CA TYR A 190 -13.19 0.84 15.02
C TYR A 190 -11.70 0.49 15.22
N PRO A 191 -10.80 1.03 14.38
CA PRO A 191 -9.37 0.87 14.59
C PRO A 191 -8.92 1.51 15.91
N SER A 192 -7.83 0.98 16.47
CA SER A 192 -7.15 1.57 17.62
C SER A 192 -5.91 2.33 17.16
N ASP A 193 -5.67 3.51 17.74
CA ASP A 193 -4.51 4.34 17.40
C ASP A 193 -3.18 3.70 17.83
N SER A 194 -3.21 2.85 18.85
CA SER A 194 -2.03 2.17 19.40
C SER A 194 -1.58 0.94 18.61
N LEU A 195 -2.41 0.46 17.67
CA LEU A 195 -2.13 -0.77 16.92
C LEU A 195 -1.55 -0.46 15.53
N SER A 196 -0.71 -1.38 15.02
CA SER A 196 -0.23 -1.37 13.64
C SER A 196 -1.39 -1.55 12.65
N THR A 197 -1.14 -1.27 11.38
CA THR A 197 -2.13 -1.44 10.31
C THR A 197 -2.61 -2.89 10.22
N ALA A 198 -1.72 -3.88 10.22
CA ALA A 198 -2.11 -5.29 10.15
C ALA A 198 -2.85 -5.75 11.42
N SER A 199 -2.40 -5.32 12.60
CA SER A 199 -3.09 -5.60 13.86
C SER A 199 -4.51 -5.02 13.89
N ASN A 200 -4.69 -3.80 13.39
CA ASN A 200 -6.01 -3.19 13.24
C ASN A 200 -6.89 -3.92 12.24
N PHE A 201 -6.31 -4.37 11.11
CA PHE A 201 -7.04 -5.15 10.11
C PHE A 201 -7.65 -6.41 10.75
N LEU A 202 -6.83 -7.20 11.48
CA LEU A 202 -7.31 -8.40 12.17
C LEU A 202 -8.35 -8.09 13.25
N ARG A 203 -8.08 -7.06 14.06
CA ARG A 203 -9.01 -6.58 15.09
C ARG A 203 -10.39 -6.23 14.50
N MET A 204 -10.41 -5.52 13.39
CA MET A 204 -11.67 -5.13 12.75
C MET A 204 -12.35 -6.30 12.03
N LEU A 205 -11.57 -7.25 11.48
CA LEU A 205 -12.07 -8.40 10.74
C LEU A 205 -12.73 -9.45 11.64
N ARG A 206 -12.17 -9.66 12.87
CA ARG A 206 -12.64 -10.70 13.77
C ARG A 206 -13.86 -10.24 14.57
N PRO A 207 -14.94 -11.05 14.64
CA PRO A 207 -16.15 -10.69 15.40
C PRO A 207 -15.88 -10.36 16.87
N ASP A 208 -14.95 -11.06 17.50
CA ASP A 208 -14.52 -10.90 18.88
C ASP A 208 -13.33 -9.96 19.08
N MET A 209 -12.82 -9.38 17.99
CA MET A 209 -11.63 -8.52 17.97
C MET A 209 -10.34 -9.23 18.43
N GLN A 210 -10.33 -10.56 18.52
CA GLN A 210 -9.18 -11.33 19.01
C GLN A 210 -8.32 -11.84 17.85
N TYR A 211 -7.02 -11.81 18.03
CA TYR A 211 -6.02 -12.37 17.12
C TYR A 211 -4.73 -12.69 17.90
N THR A 212 -3.96 -13.60 17.38
CA THR A 212 -2.66 -13.96 17.98
C THR A 212 -1.53 -13.07 17.45
N PRO A 213 -0.43 -12.94 18.19
CA PRO A 213 0.76 -12.25 17.71
C PRO A 213 1.31 -12.84 16.41
N LEU A 214 1.19 -14.18 16.23
CA LEU A 214 1.63 -14.87 15.02
C LEU A 214 0.78 -14.45 13.79
N GLU A 215 -0.54 -14.43 13.92
CA GLU A 215 -1.43 -13.98 12.84
C GLU A 215 -1.10 -12.54 12.42
N ALA A 216 -0.88 -11.65 13.39
CA ALA A 216 -0.48 -10.28 13.10
C ALA A 216 0.87 -10.23 12.37
N CYS A 217 1.86 -11.02 12.79
CA CYS A 217 3.17 -11.10 12.14
C CYS A 217 3.05 -11.61 10.70
N VAL A 218 2.30 -12.67 10.46
CA VAL A 218 2.08 -13.22 9.10
C VAL A 218 1.42 -12.18 8.19
N LEU A 219 0.40 -11.47 8.69
CA LEU A 219 -0.26 -10.43 7.91
C LEU A 219 0.66 -9.23 7.64
N GLU A 220 1.49 -8.82 8.61
CA GLU A 220 2.52 -7.77 8.40
C GLU A 220 3.45 -8.13 7.25
N LEU A 221 3.98 -9.37 7.25
CA LEU A 221 4.90 -9.84 6.21
C LEU A 221 4.22 -9.94 4.85
N ALA A 222 2.99 -10.47 4.81
CA ALA A 222 2.21 -10.52 3.59
C ALA A 222 1.94 -9.11 3.03
N ALA A 223 1.54 -8.16 3.89
CA ALA A 223 1.29 -6.78 3.48
C ALA A 223 2.55 -6.08 2.93
N VAL A 224 3.72 -6.36 3.50
CA VAL A 224 5.01 -5.83 3.00
C VAL A 224 5.34 -6.35 1.59
N LEU A 225 4.99 -7.59 1.26
CA LEU A 225 5.23 -8.16 -0.07
C LEU A 225 4.30 -7.58 -1.16
N PHE A 226 3.18 -6.96 -0.78
CA PHE A 226 2.19 -6.39 -1.70
C PHE A 226 2.17 -4.86 -1.73
N LEU A 227 3.14 -4.20 -1.08
CA LEU A 227 3.36 -2.76 -1.21
C LEU A 227 4.08 -2.45 -2.53
#